data_e8cefd9fdfed861afddfd5c8ce482ad1
#
_entry.id   e8cefd9fdfed861afddfd5c8ce482ad1
#
_cell.length_a   1.000
_cell.length_b   1.000
_cell.length_c   1.000
_cell.angle_alpha   90.00
_cell.angle_beta   90.00
_cell.angle_gamma   90.00
#
_symmetry.space_group_name_H-M   'P 1'
#
loop_
_entity.id
_entity.type
_entity.pdbx_description
1 polymer ?
#
loop_
_entity_poly.entity_id
_entity_poly.type
_entity_poly.pdbx_seq_one_letter_code
_entity_poly.pdbx_strand_id
1 'polypeptide(L)'
;MKQLTRLWTLLILPCALAIGASGAAVQGMTSAVHHGASQTRARPQTLPTLAAYNLDWSNVAVAGISSGSDMATQLLYAHSSKIKGEATFAGSPFFCAQDDALDALYLCAGTEYGPVPVSTLEYDTDNASCIYMDCVSNLKGRYAWIFSGTLDSVVAQSVAKSAQTMDTFYGISATTNYTTAAEHGWVTPDVTTSCSTLGEPFLINCGFDAEQTFLTGLFGTLNARNNGTLSGKLIQFNQSPYAAFDMDSSAYVFVPANCASGSKCKLIVALHGCEMGQSFIGTQFVTESGLNEWADTNSIIVLYPQAIPDSTYNPYGCWDWWGYAGSNYSVSGGAQLSKIWAMMQRI
;
A
#
# COMPACT_ATOMS: atom_id res chain seq x y z
N MET A 1 -7.50 -26.87 6.19
CA MET A 1 -8.79 -26.59 6.85
C MET A 1 -8.73 -26.34 8.36
N LYS A 2 -7.70 -26.70 9.14
CA LYS A 2 -7.66 -26.47 10.61
C LYS A 2 -6.83 -25.26 11.07
N GLN A 3 -6.10 -24.59 10.19
CA GLN A 3 -5.32 -23.39 10.55
C GLN A 3 -5.98 -22.05 10.14
N LEU A 4 -6.79 -22.03 9.11
CA LEU A 4 -7.56 -20.83 8.70
C LEU A 4 -8.53 -20.33 9.78
N THR A 5 -9.07 -21.22 10.59
CA THR A 5 -10.00 -20.85 11.66
C THR A 5 -9.35 -20.11 12.84
N ARG A 6 -8.01 -20.08 12.95
CA ARG A 6 -7.35 -19.42 14.09
C ARG A 6 -7.02 -17.95 13.88
N LEU A 7 -6.79 -17.50 12.65
CA LEU A 7 -6.54 -16.08 12.39
C LEU A 7 -7.81 -15.23 12.37
N TRP A 8 -8.95 -15.81 11.99
CA TRP A 8 -10.21 -15.10 11.81
C TRP A 8 -11.13 -15.07 13.05
N THR A 9 -10.92 -15.97 14.03
CA THR A 9 -11.72 -16.02 15.27
C THR A 9 -11.39 -14.89 16.25
N LEU A 10 -10.36 -14.10 16.02
CA LEU A 10 -10.02 -12.92 16.85
C LEU A 10 -10.78 -11.65 16.43
N LEU A 11 -11.51 -11.67 15.33
CA LEU A 11 -12.16 -10.49 14.75
C LEU A 11 -13.55 -10.17 15.31
N ILE A 12 -14.18 -11.06 16.13
CA ILE A 12 -15.52 -10.79 16.66
C ILE A 12 -15.59 -11.27 18.13
N LEU A 13 -15.11 -10.45 19.06
CA LEU A 13 -15.55 -10.55 20.47
C LEU A 13 -15.94 -9.17 20.98
N PRO A 14 -17.19 -8.96 21.43
CA PRO A 14 -17.58 -7.70 22.05
C PRO A 14 -16.96 -7.60 23.44
N CYS A 15 -16.37 -6.46 23.74
CA CYS A 15 -15.82 -6.09 25.04
C CYS A 15 -16.96 -6.00 26.08
N ALA A 16 -17.07 -6.99 26.97
CA ALA A 16 -17.94 -6.90 28.14
C ALA A 16 -17.22 -6.13 29.26
N LEU A 17 -17.84 -5.04 29.71
CA LEU A 17 -17.42 -4.24 30.85
C LEU A 17 -17.32 -5.11 32.12
N ALA A 18 -16.21 -5.00 32.85
CA ALA A 18 -16.12 -5.34 34.25
C ALA A 18 -15.64 -4.11 35.03
N ILE A 19 -16.55 -3.49 35.74
CA ILE A 19 -16.31 -2.46 36.74
C ILE A 19 -15.88 -3.16 38.03
N GLY A 20 -14.68 -2.86 38.50
CA GLY A 20 -14.17 -3.29 39.80
C GLY A 20 -13.47 -2.14 40.49
N ALA A 21 -14.17 -1.51 41.43
CA ALA A 21 -13.60 -0.54 42.34
C ALA A 21 -12.91 -1.23 43.51
N SER A 22 -11.71 -0.81 43.85
CA SER A 22 -11.17 -0.93 45.21
C SER A 22 -10.13 0.14 45.46
N GLY A 23 -10.43 0.99 46.44
CA GLY A 23 -9.51 1.98 46.97
C GLY A 23 -8.55 1.38 48.00
N ALA A 24 -7.38 1.97 48.15
CA ALA A 24 -6.60 1.95 49.37
C ALA A 24 -5.52 3.05 49.38
N ALA A 25 -5.64 3.91 50.36
CA ALA A 25 -4.65 4.44 51.28
C ALA A 25 -3.40 5.18 50.78
N VAL A 26 -3.43 6.45 51.13
CA VAL A 26 -2.32 7.41 51.21
C VAL A 26 -1.34 7.01 52.33
N GLN A 27 -0.05 6.93 52.04
CA GLN A 27 1.01 7.18 53.04
C GLN A 27 2.08 8.10 52.43
N GLY A 28 2.30 9.20 53.13
CA GLY A 28 3.29 10.20 52.74
C GLY A 28 4.70 9.76 53.05
N MET A 29 5.63 10.24 52.23
CA MET A 29 7.06 10.30 52.57
C MET A 29 7.73 11.55 51.95
N THR A 30 8.37 12.21 52.77
CA THR A 30 9.22 13.37 52.80
C THR A 30 10.06 13.71 51.57
N SER A 31 10.11 15.00 51.29
CA SER A 31 10.91 15.71 50.29
C SER A 31 12.44 15.41 50.38
N ALA A 32 13.00 15.00 49.25
CA ALA A 32 14.41 15.18 48.94
C ALA A 32 14.50 16.16 47.75
N VAL A 33 15.07 17.35 48.03
CA VAL A 33 15.38 18.36 47.01
C VAL A 33 16.56 17.86 46.19
N HIS A 34 16.30 17.28 45.02
CA HIS A 34 17.35 17.08 44.02
C HIS A 34 17.32 18.27 43.04
N HIS A 35 18.46 18.98 43.01
CA HIS A 35 18.75 19.93 41.93
C HIS A 35 18.75 19.18 40.59
N GLY A 36 17.63 19.19 39.95
CA GLY A 36 17.50 18.63 38.60
C GLY A 36 18.15 19.55 37.58
N ALA A 37 19.20 19.05 36.95
CA ALA A 37 19.72 19.65 35.73
C ALA A 37 18.54 19.82 34.74
N SER A 38 18.35 21.06 34.26
CA SER A 38 17.37 21.40 33.25
C SER A 38 17.67 20.58 32.00
N GLN A 39 16.97 19.46 31.83
CA GLN A 39 16.91 18.79 30.54
C GLN A 39 16.12 19.71 29.61
N THR A 40 16.81 20.40 28.72
CA THR A 40 16.22 21.08 27.61
C THR A 40 15.43 20.03 26.82
N ARG A 41 14.10 20.00 27.02
CA ARG A 41 13.19 19.21 26.13
C ARG A 41 13.47 19.64 24.71
N ALA A 42 14.03 18.73 23.91
CA ALA A 42 14.19 18.95 22.48
C ALA A 42 12.81 19.35 21.93
N ARG A 43 12.77 20.50 21.25
CA ARG A 43 11.54 20.97 20.61
C ARG A 43 11.08 19.88 19.65
N PRO A 44 9.81 19.48 19.63
CA PRO A 44 9.34 18.51 18.67
C PRO A 44 9.76 18.97 17.27
N GLN A 45 10.55 18.17 16.57
CA GLN A 45 11.01 18.50 15.23
C GLN A 45 9.79 18.44 14.32
N THR A 46 9.38 19.58 13.78
CA THR A 46 8.28 19.60 12.80
C THR A 46 8.76 18.94 11.51
N LEU A 47 8.03 17.93 11.06
CA LEU A 47 8.33 17.26 9.81
C LEU A 47 8.23 18.25 8.63
N PRO A 48 9.09 18.14 7.62
CA PRO A 48 9.02 18.97 6.42
C PRO A 48 7.70 18.71 5.67
N THR A 49 7.26 19.70 4.89
CA THR A 49 6.17 19.52 3.92
C THR A 49 6.68 18.73 2.72
N LEU A 50 5.77 18.00 2.04
CA LEU A 50 6.09 17.35 0.77
C LEU A 50 6.53 18.41 -0.24
N ALA A 51 7.74 18.25 -0.77
CA ALA A 51 8.31 19.17 -1.74
C ALA A 51 7.82 18.86 -3.17
N ALA A 52 7.92 19.87 -4.07
CA ALA A 52 7.70 19.67 -5.49
C ALA A 52 9.01 19.31 -6.18
N TYR A 53 8.93 18.50 -7.23
CA TYR A 53 10.04 18.10 -8.07
C TYR A 53 9.65 18.24 -9.54
N ASN A 54 10.61 18.06 -10.45
CA ASN A 54 10.37 18.11 -11.88
C ASN A 54 9.86 16.74 -12.37
N LEU A 55 8.54 16.51 -12.22
CA LEU A 55 7.91 15.21 -12.51
C LEU A 55 7.63 15.02 -14.01
N ASP A 56 7.94 13.84 -14.50
CA ASP A 56 7.48 13.35 -15.80
C ASP A 56 6.13 12.64 -15.71
N TRP A 57 5.06 13.39 -15.93
CA TRP A 57 3.69 12.87 -15.86
C TRP A 57 3.38 11.76 -16.88
N SER A 58 4.22 11.54 -17.89
CA SER A 58 4.08 10.40 -18.80
C SER A 58 4.68 9.10 -18.21
N ASN A 59 5.38 9.20 -17.09
CA ASN A 59 6.05 8.11 -16.41
C ASN A 59 5.70 8.07 -14.92
N VAL A 60 4.40 8.00 -14.62
CA VAL A 60 3.83 7.84 -13.28
C VAL A 60 3.21 6.46 -13.17
N ALA A 61 3.55 5.71 -12.14
CA ALA A 61 3.04 4.36 -11.89
C ALA A 61 2.70 4.16 -10.40
N VAL A 62 2.02 3.08 -10.10
CA VAL A 62 1.64 2.69 -8.75
C VAL A 62 2.06 1.24 -8.47
N ALA A 63 2.33 0.91 -7.21
CA ALA A 63 2.60 -0.46 -6.79
C ALA A 63 2.05 -0.69 -5.39
N GLY A 64 1.64 -1.92 -5.08
CA GLY A 64 1.13 -2.22 -3.76
C GLY A 64 1.01 -3.71 -3.47
N ILE A 65 0.83 -4.01 -2.20
CA ILE A 65 0.57 -5.37 -1.71
C ILE A 65 -0.74 -5.42 -0.94
N SER A 66 -1.56 -6.49 -1.14
CA SER A 66 -2.77 -6.72 -0.36
C SER A 66 -3.72 -5.50 -0.47
N SER A 67 -4.20 -4.90 0.61
CA SER A 67 -4.98 -3.66 0.55
C SER A 67 -4.28 -2.52 -0.21
N GLY A 68 -2.94 -2.48 -0.18
CA GLY A 68 -2.15 -1.54 -0.99
C GLY A 68 -2.18 -1.87 -2.48
N SER A 69 -2.29 -3.15 -2.85
CA SER A 69 -2.54 -3.58 -4.22
C SER A 69 -3.89 -3.07 -4.72
N ASP A 70 -4.93 -3.26 -3.90
CA ASP A 70 -6.28 -2.80 -4.24
C ASP A 70 -6.33 -1.27 -4.39
N MET A 71 -5.68 -0.52 -3.49
CA MET A 71 -5.54 0.93 -3.61
C MET A 71 -4.72 1.34 -4.85
N ALA A 72 -3.70 0.57 -5.26
CA ALA A 72 -2.95 0.82 -6.49
C ALA A 72 -3.85 0.65 -7.73
N THR A 73 -4.62 -0.43 -7.78
CA THR A 73 -5.60 -0.66 -8.84
C THR A 73 -6.68 0.42 -8.87
N GLN A 74 -7.20 0.83 -7.71
CA GLN A 74 -8.14 1.96 -7.61
C GLN A 74 -7.55 3.26 -8.17
N LEU A 75 -6.29 3.57 -7.85
CA LEU A 75 -5.59 4.75 -8.39
C LEU A 75 -5.41 4.66 -9.90
N LEU A 76 -5.02 3.50 -10.44
CA LEU A 76 -4.87 3.29 -11.88
C LEU A 76 -6.19 3.51 -12.61
N TYR A 77 -7.29 2.90 -12.13
CA TYR A 77 -8.60 3.03 -12.78
C TYR A 77 -9.14 4.45 -12.65
N ALA A 78 -9.07 5.03 -11.44
CA ALA A 78 -9.58 6.39 -11.17
C ALA A 78 -8.86 7.47 -11.96
N HIS A 79 -7.56 7.31 -12.23
CA HIS A 79 -6.70 8.28 -12.90
C HIS A 79 -5.96 7.69 -14.12
N SER A 80 -6.65 6.84 -14.87
CA SER A 80 -6.11 6.09 -16.00
C SER A 80 -5.55 6.96 -17.13
N SER A 81 -5.95 8.22 -17.24
CA SER A 81 -5.37 9.18 -18.21
C SER A 81 -3.94 9.58 -17.85
N LYS A 82 -3.52 9.42 -16.60
CA LYS A 82 -2.24 9.89 -16.06
C LYS A 82 -1.33 8.76 -15.59
N ILE A 83 -1.89 7.73 -14.97
CA ILE A 83 -1.12 6.60 -14.44
C ILE A 83 -0.84 5.62 -15.57
N LYS A 84 0.43 5.27 -15.73
CA LYS A 84 0.94 4.47 -16.84
C LYS A 84 0.67 2.97 -16.66
N GLY A 85 0.60 2.53 -15.41
CA GLY A 85 0.40 1.14 -15.06
C GLY A 85 0.65 0.87 -13.59
N GLU A 86 0.57 -0.40 -13.23
CA GLU A 86 0.65 -0.87 -11.85
C GLU A 86 1.53 -2.10 -11.69
N ALA A 87 1.95 -2.35 -10.43
CA ALA A 87 2.49 -3.61 -9.97
C ALA A 87 1.77 -4.04 -8.70
N THR A 88 1.12 -5.20 -8.73
CA THR A 88 0.25 -5.69 -7.67
C THR A 88 0.73 -7.01 -7.11
N PHE A 89 0.80 -7.09 -5.78
CA PHE A 89 1.11 -8.30 -5.04
C PHE A 89 -0.13 -8.71 -4.26
N ALA A 90 -0.71 -9.87 -4.61
CA ALA A 90 -1.84 -10.46 -3.91
C ALA A 90 -3.04 -9.49 -3.74
N GLY A 91 -3.49 -8.89 -4.84
CA GLY A 91 -4.65 -7.99 -4.88
C GLY A 91 -5.89 -8.59 -5.52
N SER A 92 -6.99 -7.86 -5.42
CA SER A 92 -8.28 -8.19 -6.01
C SER A 92 -8.59 -7.33 -7.25
N PRO A 93 -9.62 -7.66 -8.04
CA PRO A 93 -10.10 -6.81 -9.13
C PRO A 93 -10.58 -5.44 -8.62
N PHE A 94 -10.52 -4.44 -9.48
CA PHE A 94 -11.10 -3.13 -9.18
C PHE A 94 -12.54 -3.26 -8.69
N PHE A 95 -12.85 -2.54 -7.60
CA PHE A 95 -14.17 -2.47 -6.97
C PHE A 95 -14.71 -3.81 -6.45
N CYS A 96 -13.87 -4.83 -6.21
CA CYS A 96 -14.29 -6.18 -5.86
C CYS A 96 -15.23 -6.23 -4.65
N ALA A 97 -14.94 -5.48 -3.60
CA ALA A 97 -15.71 -5.52 -2.34
C ALA A 97 -17.06 -4.79 -2.39
N GLN A 98 -17.32 -3.97 -3.40
CA GLN A 98 -18.60 -3.29 -3.64
C GLN A 98 -19.22 -2.62 -2.40
N ASP A 99 -18.38 -2.00 -1.54
CA ASP A 99 -18.79 -1.35 -0.28
C ASP A 99 -19.31 -2.34 0.78
N ASP A 100 -18.80 -3.58 0.76
CA ASP A 100 -19.18 -4.63 1.71
C ASP A 100 -17.94 -5.31 2.32
N ALA A 101 -17.81 -5.24 3.66
CA ALA A 101 -16.69 -5.85 4.39
C ALA A 101 -16.71 -7.39 4.33
N LEU A 102 -17.86 -8.03 4.19
CA LEU A 102 -17.96 -9.48 4.09
C LEU A 102 -17.55 -9.95 2.69
N ASP A 103 -17.95 -9.22 1.66
CA ASP A 103 -17.47 -9.47 0.30
C ASP A 103 -15.95 -9.23 0.20
N ALA A 104 -15.42 -8.22 0.85
CA ALA A 104 -13.98 -8.03 0.95
C ALA A 104 -13.29 -9.29 1.48
N LEU A 105 -13.76 -9.84 2.59
CA LEU A 105 -13.12 -10.98 3.26
C LEU A 105 -13.36 -12.32 2.54
N TYR A 106 -14.59 -12.60 2.17
CA TYR A 106 -15.01 -13.94 1.76
C TYR A 106 -15.13 -14.12 0.24
N LEU A 107 -15.05 -13.02 -0.53
CA LEU A 107 -15.10 -13.04 -1.98
C LEU A 107 -13.82 -12.49 -2.62
N CYS A 108 -13.27 -11.40 -2.06
CA CYS A 108 -12.17 -10.63 -2.66
C CYS A 108 -10.80 -10.93 -2.01
N ALA A 109 -10.75 -11.62 -0.88
CA ALA A 109 -9.55 -12.23 -0.31
C ALA A 109 -9.68 -13.75 -0.29
N GLY A 110 -10.77 -14.28 0.28
CA GLY A 110 -11.13 -15.71 0.28
C GLY A 110 -11.92 -16.14 -0.95
N THR A 111 -12.46 -17.35 -0.87
CA THR A 111 -13.31 -17.95 -1.93
C THR A 111 -14.57 -18.58 -1.35
N GLU A 112 -14.90 -18.27 -0.10
CA GLU A 112 -16.02 -18.88 0.63
C GLU A 112 -17.36 -18.50 0.02
N TYR A 113 -17.48 -17.31 -0.56
CA TYR A 113 -18.67 -16.84 -1.28
C TYR A 113 -18.67 -17.23 -2.76
N GLY A 114 -17.68 -18.01 -3.19
CA GLY A 114 -17.55 -18.47 -4.57
C GLY A 114 -16.55 -17.65 -5.39
N PRO A 115 -16.60 -17.79 -6.73
CA PRO A 115 -15.71 -17.03 -7.61
C PRO A 115 -16.13 -15.56 -7.70
N VAL A 116 -15.13 -14.68 -7.83
CA VAL A 116 -15.36 -13.24 -8.04
C VAL A 116 -16.23 -13.03 -9.30
N PRO A 117 -17.34 -12.27 -9.23
CA PRO A 117 -18.26 -12.06 -10.35
C PRO A 117 -17.72 -10.95 -11.29
N VAL A 118 -16.63 -11.24 -12.00
CA VAL A 118 -15.89 -10.25 -12.82
C VAL A 118 -16.80 -9.47 -13.77
N SER A 119 -17.75 -10.14 -14.43
CA SER A 119 -18.67 -9.47 -15.36
C SER A 119 -19.61 -8.45 -14.68
N THR A 120 -19.95 -8.66 -13.41
CA THR A 120 -20.70 -7.67 -12.62
C THR A 120 -19.81 -6.46 -12.31
N LEU A 121 -18.55 -6.71 -11.91
CA LEU A 121 -17.58 -5.65 -11.65
C LEU A 121 -17.28 -4.83 -12.91
N GLU A 122 -17.16 -5.47 -14.07
CA GLU A 122 -17.02 -4.80 -15.36
C GLU A 122 -18.21 -3.87 -15.65
N TYR A 123 -19.45 -4.38 -15.45
CA TYR A 123 -20.65 -3.58 -15.64
C TYR A 123 -20.70 -2.35 -14.71
N ASP A 124 -20.39 -2.53 -13.43
CA ASP A 124 -20.39 -1.43 -12.46
C ASP A 124 -19.28 -0.41 -12.75
N THR A 125 -18.11 -0.90 -13.20
CA THR A 125 -16.99 -0.07 -13.63
C THR A 125 -17.32 0.75 -14.87
N ASP A 126 -17.99 0.17 -15.86
CA ASP A 126 -18.46 0.88 -17.06
C ASP A 126 -19.46 2.00 -16.69
N ASN A 127 -20.35 1.74 -15.74
CA ASN A 127 -21.30 2.75 -15.23
C ASN A 127 -20.61 3.91 -14.48
N ALA A 128 -19.47 3.65 -13.83
CA ALA A 128 -18.69 4.69 -13.14
C ALA A 128 -17.77 5.46 -14.10
N SER A 129 -17.41 4.86 -15.24
CA SER A 129 -16.45 5.36 -16.23
C SER A 129 -16.86 6.72 -16.79
N CYS A 130 -15.93 7.66 -16.90
CA CYS A 130 -16.11 9.02 -17.39
C CYS A 130 -17.07 9.90 -16.54
N ILE A 131 -17.60 9.36 -15.44
CA ILE A 131 -18.53 10.07 -14.55
C ILE A 131 -17.88 10.32 -13.19
N TYR A 132 -17.41 9.26 -12.54
CA TYR A 132 -16.81 9.30 -11.21
C TYR A 132 -15.31 9.06 -11.22
N MET A 133 -14.77 8.61 -12.35
CA MET A 133 -13.36 8.35 -12.60
C MET A 133 -13.01 8.64 -14.05
N ASP A 134 -11.75 8.54 -14.41
CA ASP A 134 -11.31 8.63 -15.81
C ASP A 134 -12.02 7.57 -16.67
N CYS A 135 -12.12 7.81 -17.98
CA CYS A 135 -12.72 6.84 -18.89
C CYS A 135 -11.88 5.56 -18.95
N VAL A 136 -12.52 4.40 -18.79
CA VAL A 136 -11.86 3.09 -18.89
C VAL A 136 -11.16 2.85 -20.23
N SER A 137 -11.54 3.58 -21.27
CA SER A 137 -10.83 3.54 -22.56
C SER A 137 -9.37 3.97 -22.48
N ASN A 138 -8.98 4.73 -21.43
CA ASN A 138 -7.57 5.11 -21.16
C ASN A 138 -6.74 3.93 -20.65
N LEU A 139 -7.37 2.86 -20.12
CA LEU A 139 -6.68 1.67 -19.61
C LEU A 139 -6.02 0.87 -20.74
N LYS A 140 -6.56 0.96 -21.95
CA LYS A 140 -6.03 0.24 -23.11
C LYS A 140 -4.55 0.56 -23.35
N GLY A 141 -3.73 -0.49 -23.32
CA GLY A 141 -2.28 -0.39 -23.51
C GLY A 141 -1.52 0.05 -22.24
N ARG A 142 -2.18 0.21 -21.09
CA ARG A 142 -1.50 0.32 -19.81
C ARG A 142 -0.85 -1.03 -19.47
N TYR A 143 0.10 -0.99 -18.55
CA TYR A 143 0.83 -2.18 -18.12
C TYR A 143 0.44 -2.57 -16.69
N ALA A 144 0.25 -3.85 -16.45
CA ALA A 144 0.13 -4.43 -15.12
C ALA A 144 1.13 -5.56 -14.94
N TRP A 145 1.77 -5.61 -13.77
CA TRP A 145 2.48 -6.78 -13.29
C TRP A 145 1.75 -7.31 -12.07
N ILE A 146 1.37 -8.59 -12.13
CA ILE A 146 0.53 -9.22 -11.11
C ILE A 146 1.25 -10.41 -10.53
N PHE A 147 1.47 -10.40 -9.22
CA PHE A 147 2.06 -11.48 -8.46
C PHE A 147 1.06 -12.06 -7.46
N SER A 148 0.99 -13.39 -7.40
CA SER A 148 0.28 -14.10 -6.34
C SER A 148 0.94 -15.45 -6.14
N GLY A 149 1.42 -15.71 -4.92
CA GLY A 149 2.10 -16.95 -4.56
C GLY A 149 1.18 -18.15 -4.56
N THR A 150 1.73 -19.34 -4.81
CA THR A 150 0.95 -20.60 -4.77
C THR A 150 0.67 -21.08 -3.34
N LEU A 151 1.35 -20.51 -2.35
CA LEU A 151 1.16 -20.79 -0.92
C LEU A 151 0.41 -19.67 -0.19
N ASP A 152 0.05 -18.58 -0.90
CA ASP A 152 -0.64 -17.44 -0.29
C ASP A 152 -1.93 -17.93 0.42
N SER A 153 -1.90 -17.82 1.74
CA SER A 153 -2.99 -18.28 2.61
C SER A 153 -3.91 -17.13 3.08
N VAL A 154 -3.66 -15.91 2.60
CA VAL A 154 -4.44 -14.69 2.92
C VAL A 154 -5.34 -14.31 1.75
N VAL A 155 -4.75 -14.12 0.55
CA VAL A 155 -5.48 -13.80 -0.66
C VAL A 155 -5.38 -14.97 -1.65
N ALA A 156 -6.52 -15.57 -1.93
CA ALA A 156 -6.57 -16.72 -2.84
C ALA A 156 -6.07 -16.34 -4.23
N GLN A 157 -5.19 -17.16 -4.82
CA GLN A 157 -4.61 -16.89 -6.14
C GLN A 157 -5.68 -16.73 -7.24
N SER A 158 -6.86 -17.39 -7.09
CA SER A 158 -7.99 -17.21 -8.02
C SER A 158 -8.53 -15.78 -8.03
N VAL A 159 -8.44 -15.06 -6.91
CA VAL A 159 -8.83 -13.65 -6.83
C VAL A 159 -7.87 -12.78 -7.65
N ALA A 160 -6.55 -12.96 -7.51
CA ALA A 160 -5.56 -12.26 -8.34
C ALA A 160 -5.70 -12.58 -9.84
N LYS A 161 -6.09 -13.82 -10.17
CA LYS A 161 -6.42 -14.18 -11.57
C LYS A 161 -7.70 -13.51 -12.09
N SER A 162 -8.65 -13.21 -11.20
CA SER A 162 -9.84 -12.43 -11.56
C SER A 162 -9.46 -10.97 -11.83
N ALA A 163 -8.49 -10.40 -11.09
CA ALA A 163 -7.93 -9.07 -11.39
C ALA A 163 -7.32 -9.04 -12.80
N GLN A 164 -6.47 -10.03 -13.13
CA GLN A 164 -5.93 -10.15 -14.50
C GLN A 164 -7.03 -10.25 -15.57
N THR A 165 -8.10 -10.97 -15.30
CA THR A 165 -9.22 -11.12 -16.25
C THR A 165 -9.85 -9.76 -16.53
N MET A 166 -10.16 -8.98 -15.51
CA MET A 166 -10.72 -7.64 -15.61
C MET A 166 -9.78 -6.66 -16.31
N ASP A 167 -8.50 -6.67 -15.95
CA ASP A 167 -7.48 -5.84 -16.59
C ASP A 167 -7.38 -6.12 -18.10
N THR A 168 -7.37 -7.40 -18.46
CA THR A 168 -7.31 -7.84 -19.86
C THR A 168 -8.55 -7.41 -20.62
N PHE A 169 -9.74 -7.46 -20.01
CA PHE A 169 -10.99 -6.98 -20.60
C PHE A 169 -10.89 -5.50 -20.99
N TYR A 170 -10.29 -4.64 -20.17
CA TYR A 170 -10.06 -3.23 -20.48
C TYR A 170 -8.81 -2.97 -21.35
N GLY A 171 -8.11 -4.03 -21.78
CA GLY A 171 -6.97 -3.94 -22.69
C GLY A 171 -5.65 -3.54 -21.99
N ILE A 172 -5.56 -3.72 -20.68
CA ILE A 172 -4.29 -3.63 -19.94
C ILE A 172 -3.41 -4.83 -20.34
N SER A 173 -2.13 -4.57 -20.60
CA SER A 173 -1.14 -5.61 -20.89
C SER A 173 -0.59 -6.19 -19.61
N ALA A 174 -1.07 -7.35 -19.18
CA ALA A 174 -0.67 -7.99 -17.94
C ALA A 174 0.51 -8.98 -18.12
N THR A 175 1.52 -8.83 -17.28
CA THR A 175 2.57 -9.84 -17.04
C THR A 175 2.35 -10.43 -15.65
N THR A 176 2.42 -11.75 -15.50
CA THR A 176 2.03 -12.42 -14.25
C THR A 176 3.09 -13.35 -13.74
N ASN A 177 3.14 -13.53 -12.41
CA ASN A 177 3.84 -14.63 -11.77
C ASN A 177 2.89 -15.33 -10.79
N TYR A 178 2.41 -16.50 -11.18
CA TYR A 178 1.50 -17.36 -10.41
C TYR A 178 2.14 -18.73 -10.08
N THR A 179 3.45 -18.86 -10.28
CA THR A 179 4.13 -20.15 -10.16
C THR A 179 5.08 -20.24 -8.97
N THR A 180 5.42 -19.09 -8.38
CA THR A 180 6.30 -19.03 -7.22
C THR A 180 5.61 -19.59 -5.99
N ALA A 181 6.28 -20.49 -5.26
CA ALA A 181 5.80 -21.04 -3.99
C ALA A 181 6.04 -20.02 -2.85
N ALA A 182 5.32 -18.93 -2.91
CA ALA A 182 5.38 -17.83 -1.96
C ALA A 182 4.12 -17.79 -1.09
N GLU A 183 4.29 -17.43 0.17
CA GLU A 183 3.23 -16.95 1.05
C GLU A 183 2.88 -15.48 0.75
N HIS A 184 1.90 -14.93 1.50
CA HIS A 184 1.45 -13.55 1.37
C HIS A 184 2.57 -12.58 1.73
N GLY A 185 3.12 -11.86 0.75
CA GLY A 185 4.23 -10.96 0.98
C GLY A 185 4.66 -10.17 -0.26
N TRP A 186 5.30 -9.03 -0.02
CA TRP A 186 6.05 -8.27 -1.01
C TRP A 186 7.38 -9.00 -1.27
N VAL A 187 7.64 -9.37 -2.51
CA VAL A 187 8.83 -10.12 -2.88
C VAL A 187 9.97 -9.18 -3.20
N THR A 188 11.06 -9.29 -2.43
CA THR A 188 12.28 -8.49 -2.63
C THR A 188 13.51 -9.31 -2.28
N PRO A 189 14.68 -9.10 -2.90
CA PRO A 189 15.92 -9.76 -2.52
C PRO A 189 16.58 -9.15 -1.27
N ASP A 190 16.07 -8.01 -0.77
CA ASP A 190 16.74 -7.21 0.28
C ASP A 190 16.47 -7.69 1.71
N VAL A 191 15.69 -8.75 1.86
CA VAL A 191 15.36 -9.36 3.15
C VAL A 191 15.84 -10.82 3.22
N THR A 192 15.90 -11.36 4.42
CA THR A 192 16.28 -12.76 4.66
C THR A 192 15.08 -13.66 4.98
N THR A 193 13.88 -13.08 5.12
CA THR A 193 12.65 -13.82 5.38
C THR A 193 12.36 -14.80 4.25
N SER A 194 12.10 -16.06 4.59
CA SER A 194 11.82 -17.09 3.58
C SER A 194 10.58 -16.77 2.76
N CYS A 195 10.60 -17.12 1.47
CA CYS A 195 9.47 -16.99 0.54
C CYS A 195 8.17 -17.66 1.04
N SER A 196 8.27 -18.69 1.86
CA SER A 196 7.14 -19.43 2.43
C SER A 196 6.73 -18.98 3.85
N THR A 197 7.21 -17.82 4.30
CA THR A 197 6.87 -17.29 5.64
C THR A 197 5.70 -16.33 5.55
N LEU A 198 4.64 -16.60 6.31
CA LEU A 198 3.54 -15.67 6.54
C LEU A 198 3.81 -14.85 7.82
N GLY A 199 3.54 -13.58 7.79
CA GLY A 199 3.58 -12.67 8.95
C GLY A 199 4.50 -11.48 8.77
N GLU A 200 4.44 -10.55 9.73
CA GLU A 200 5.27 -9.35 9.73
C GLU A 200 6.77 -9.67 9.53
N PRO A 201 7.47 -8.89 8.72
CA PRO A 201 7.03 -7.64 8.07
C PRO A 201 6.32 -7.84 6.72
N PHE A 202 5.92 -9.05 6.32
CA PHE A 202 5.35 -9.41 5.01
C PHE A 202 6.25 -8.99 3.83
N LEU A 203 7.56 -8.95 4.08
CA LEU A 203 8.62 -8.81 3.09
C LEU A 203 9.32 -10.15 3.00
N ILE A 204 9.35 -10.76 1.82
CA ILE A 204 9.82 -12.13 1.61
C ILE A 204 10.83 -12.21 0.47
N ASN A 205 11.83 -13.10 0.61
CA ASN A 205 12.81 -13.35 -0.42
C ASN A 205 12.52 -14.69 -1.12
N CYS A 206 12.13 -14.59 -2.38
CA CYS A 206 11.83 -15.75 -3.23
C CYS A 206 12.95 -16.06 -4.24
N GLY A 207 14.13 -15.48 -4.07
CA GLY A 207 15.30 -15.75 -4.92
C GLY A 207 15.27 -14.99 -6.26
N PHE A 208 14.43 -13.99 -6.41
CA PHE A 208 14.42 -13.09 -7.57
C PHE A 208 14.07 -11.66 -7.15
N ASP A 209 14.45 -10.71 -8.00
CA ASP A 209 14.18 -9.27 -7.82
C ASP A 209 12.87 -8.92 -8.59
N ALA A 210 11.77 -8.79 -7.84
CA ALA A 210 10.48 -8.46 -8.42
C ALA A 210 10.46 -7.02 -8.93
N GLU A 211 11.15 -6.11 -8.23
CA GLU A 211 11.26 -4.70 -8.57
C GLU A 211 11.89 -4.52 -9.95
N GLN A 212 12.94 -5.29 -10.28
CA GLN A 212 13.54 -5.29 -11.61
C GLN A 212 12.49 -5.61 -12.68
N THR A 213 11.68 -6.62 -12.42
CA THR A 213 10.71 -7.11 -13.40
C THR A 213 9.62 -6.08 -13.67
N PHE A 214 8.94 -5.62 -12.63
CA PHE A 214 7.83 -4.71 -12.84
C PHE A 214 8.26 -3.28 -13.23
N LEU A 215 9.37 -2.77 -12.67
CA LEU A 215 9.89 -1.46 -13.08
C LEU A 215 10.36 -1.45 -14.54
N THR A 216 10.93 -2.57 -15.03
CA THR A 216 11.24 -2.71 -16.46
C THR A 216 9.97 -2.68 -17.32
N GLY A 217 8.92 -3.37 -16.91
CA GLY A 217 7.63 -3.32 -17.60
C GLY A 217 7.00 -1.93 -17.61
N LEU A 218 7.06 -1.25 -16.46
CA LEU A 218 6.49 0.09 -16.28
C LEU A 218 7.31 1.18 -17.00
N PHE A 219 8.63 1.16 -16.91
CA PHE A 219 9.48 2.28 -17.30
C PHE A 219 10.46 1.97 -18.44
N GLY A 220 10.49 0.74 -18.94
CA GLY A 220 11.42 0.31 -19.98
C GLY A 220 12.80 -0.05 -19.42
N THR A 221 13.83 0.14 -20.24
CA THR A 221 15.21 -0.21 -19.87
C THR A 221 15.68 0.54 -18.63
N LEU A 222 16.23 -0.21 -17.67
CA LEU A 222 16.75 0.31 -16.42
C LEU A 222 18.28 0.23 -16.37
N ASN A 223 18.88 1.19 -15.68
CA ASN A 223 20.25 1.04 -15.18
C ASN A 223 20.25 -0.02 -14.05
N ALA A 224 21.41 -0.62 -13.77
CA ALA A 224 21.55 -1.52 -12.64
C ALA A 224 21.19 -0.82 -11.32
N ARG A 225 20.58 -1.57 -10.40
CA ARG A 225 20.27 -1.04 -9.07
C ARG A 225 21.52 -0.65 -8.29
N ASN A 226 21.39 0.28 -7.37
CA ASN A 226 22.47 0.66 -6.46
C ASN A 226 22.50 -0.30 -5.25
N ASN A 227 23.47 -1.21 -5.22
CA ASN A 227 23.67 -2.11 -4.08
C ASN A 227 24.62 -1.56 -3.00
N GLY A 228 25.01 -0.28 -3.12
CA GLY A 228 25.88 0.41 -2.18
C GLY A 228 25.14 1.49 -1.40
N THR A 229 25.90 2.54 -1.04
CA THR A 229 25.29 3.73 -0.40
C THR A 229 24.45 4.48 -1.41
N LEU A 230 23.16 4.68 -1.11
CA LEU A 230 22.26 5.45 -1.96
C LEU A 230 22.67 6.92 -2.00
N SER A 231 22.63 7.50 -3.20
CA SER A 231 22.91 8.92 -3.44
C SER A 231 21.71 9.81 -3.09
N GLY A 232 20.51 9.25 -3.21
CA GLY A 232 19.23 9.87 -2.87
C GLY A 232 18.96 9.90 -1.37
N LYS A 233 17.84 10.46 -1.01
CA LYS A 233 17.40 10.56 0.41
C LYS A 233 15.98 10.05 0.59
N LEU A 234 15.80 9.22 1.60
CA LEU A 234 14.49 8.92 2.17
C LEU A 234 14.12 10.03 3.16
N ILE A 235 13.02 10.72 2.90
CA ILE A 235 12.56 11.89 3.65
C ILE A 235 11.21 11.56 4.26
N GLN A 236 11.11 11.59 5.58
CA GLN A 236 9.82 11.58 6.26
C GLN A 236 9.22 12.99 6.19
N PHE A 237 7.97 13.10 5.76
CA PHE A 237 7.29 14.38 5.61
C PHE A 237 5.94 14.41 6.35
N ASN A 238 5.41 15.61 6.60
CA ASN A 238 4.10 15.81 7.19
C ASN A 238 3.01 15.48 6.18
N GLN A 239 2.30 14.35 6.39
CA GLN A 239 1.17 13.89 5.57
C GLN A 239 -0.16 14.56 5.99
N SER A 240 -0.24 15.18 7.18
CA SER A 240 -1.50 15.73 7.72
C SER A 240 -2.28 16.62 6.76
N PRO A 241 -1.66 17.45 5.87
CA PRO A 241 -2.42 18.25 4.90
C PRO A 241 -3.16 17.42 3.86
N TYR A 242 -2.74 16.15 3.69
CA TYR A 242 -3.34 15.18 2.77
C TYR A 242 -4.07 14.06 3.51
N ALA A 243 -4.11 14.09 4.85
CA ALA A 243 -4.72 13.02 5.64
C ALA A 243 -6.23 12.98 5.42
N ALA A 244 -6.74 11.77 5.29
CA ALA A 244 -8.15 11.43 5.30
C ALA A 244 -8.37 10.40 6.42
N PHE A 245 -9.55 9.79 6.47
CA PHE A 245 -9.88 8.73 7.41
C PHE A 245 -8.80 7.63 7.39
N ASP A 246 -8.23 7.30 8.55
CA ASP A 246 -7.19 6.29 8.77
C ASP A 246 -5.91 6.47 7.93
N MET A 247 -5.54 7.69 7.63
CA MET A 247 -4.22 8.03 7.12
C MET A 247 -3.35 8.63 8.23
N ASP A 248 -2.09 8.18 8.31
CA ASP A 248 -1.13 8.66 9.30
C ASP A 248 -0.79 10.15 9.07
N SER A 249 -0.31 10.80 10.14
CA SER A 249 0.14 12.21 10.09
C SER A 249 1.47 12.38 9.35
N SER A 250 2.21 11.31 9.10
CA SER A 250 3.50 11.32 8.40
C SER A 250 3.57 10.22 7.33
N ALA A 251 4.38 10.45 6.31
CA ALA A 251 4.65 9.53 5.23
C ALA A 251 6.10 9.71 4.74
N TYR A 252 6.52 8.95 3.73
CA TYR A 252 7.88 8.99 3.25
C TYR A 252 7.94 9.23 1.75
N VAL A 253 9.04 9.86 1.32
CA VAL A 253 9.39 9.99 -0.09
C VAL A 253 10.88 9.75 -0.26
N PHE A 254 11.24 8.83 -1.17
CA PHE A 254 12.64 8.68 -1.60
C PHE A 254 12.88 9.53 -2.83
N VAL A 255 13.94 10.35 -2.77
CA VAL A 255 14.28 11.30 -3.85
C VAL A 255 15.72 11.07 -4.27
N PRO A 256 15.98 10.56 -5.49
CA PRO A 256 17.33 10.46 -6.04
C PRO A 256 18.04 11.82 -6.08
N ALA A 257 19.36 11.83 -5.95
CA ALA A 257 20.16 13.08 -5.91
C ALA A 257 19.97 13.96 -7.16
N ASN A 258 19.86 13.34 -8.34
CA ASN A 258 19.60 14.07 -9.58
C ASN A 258 18.18 14.65 -9.64
N CYS A 259 17.18 13.97 -9.08
CA CYS A 259 15.81 14.50 -8.96
C CYS A 259 15.77 15.70 -8.00
N ALA A 260 16.47 15.60 -6.88
CA ALA A 260 16.62 16.71 -5.93
C ALA A 260 17.31 17.92 -6.57
N SER A 261 18.17 17.69 -7.57
CA SER A 261 18.89 18.74 -8.32
C SER A 261 18.12 19.28 -9.53
N GLY A 262 16.83 18.86 -9.72
CA GLY A 262 15.94 19.40 -10.74
C GLY A 262 15.86 18.61 -12.05
N SER A 263 16.49 17.44 -12.15
CA SER A 263 16.28 16.54 -13.30
C SER A 263 14.82 16.13 -13.42
N LYS A 264 14.35 15.89 -14.64
CA LYS A 264 13.04 15.36 -14.91
C LYS A 264 12.98 13.89 -14.47
N CYS A 265 12.06 13.54 -13.55
CA CYS A 265 12.02 12.24 -12.89
C CYS A 265 10.67 11.56 -13.03
N LYS A 266 10.71 10.24 -13.02
CA LYS A 266 9.55 9.35 -12.94
C LYS A 266 8.99 9.33 -11.53
N LEU A 267 7.77 8.84 -11.35
CA LEU A 267 7.16 8.60 -10.04
C LEU A 267 6.62 7.18 -9.95
N ILE A 268 6.87 6.53 -8.83
CA ILE A 268 6.10 5.37 -8.41
C ILE A 268 5.54 5.62 -7.00
N VAL A 269 4.25 5.33 -6.80
CA VAL A 269 3.63 5.31 -5.47
C VAL A 269 3.66 3.88 -4.98
N ALA A 270 4.25 3.63 -3.82
CA ALA A 270 4.35 2.31 -3.20
C ALA A 270 3.44 2.23 -1.97
N LEU A 271 2.48 1.32 -2.00
CA LEU A 271 1.42 1.18 -1.02
C LEU A 271 1.59 -0.12 -0.24
N HIS A 272 1.78 0.01 1.07
CA HIS A 272 1.93 -1.12 1.98
C HIS A 272 0.61 -1.90 2.14
N GLY A 273 0.66 -3.13 2.66
CA GLY A 273 -0.51 -3.91 3.02
C GLY A 273 -1.04 -3.61 4.42
N CYS A 274 -2.08 -4.35 4.83
CA CYS A 274 -2.50 -4.37 6.23
C CYS A 274 -1.34 -4.85 7.10
N GLU A 275 -1.21 -4.32 8.33
CA GLU A 275 -0.12 -4.62 9.28
C GLU A 275 1.29 -4.28 8.77
N MET A 276 1.41 -3.53 7.65
CA MET A 276 2.70 -3.14 7.07
C MET A 276 2.96 -1.62 7.12
N GLY A 277 2.04 -0.83 7.63
CA GLY A 277 2.24 0.60 7.87
C GLY A 277 3.28 0.87 8.95
N GLN A 278 3.78 2.11 9.03
CA GLN A 278 4.82 2.48 10.00
C GLN A 278 4.42 2.24 11.47
N SER A 279 3.14 2.16 11.78
CA SER A 279 2.63 1.85 13.11
C SER A 279 2.83 0.39 13.52
N PHE A 280 3.04 -0.52 12.57
CA PHE A 280 3.30 -1.95 12.80
C PHE A 280 4.77 -2.29 12.65
N ILE A 281 5.35 -2.05 11.47
CA ILE A 281 6.70 -2.49 11.12
C ILE A 281 7.72 -1.34 11.00
N GLY A 282 7.38 -0.14 11.50
CA GLY A 282 8.27 1.01 11.43
C GLY A 282 8.60 1.39 9.98
N THR A 283 9.89 1.49 9.67
CA THR A 283 10.35 1.88 8.33
C THR A 283 10.65 0.71 7.40
N GLN A 284 10.41 -0.54 7.80
CA GLN A 284 10.87 -1.70 7.03
C GLN A 284 10.34 -1.69 5.59
N PHE A 285 9.03 -1.45 5.38
CA PHE A 285 8.50 -1.37 4.00
C PHE A 285 9.20 -0.30 3.16
N VAL A 286 9.42 0.89 3.72
CA VAL A 286 10.02 2.01 2.98
C VAL A 286 11.53 1.90 2.80
N THR A 287 12.22 1.06 3.57
CA THR A 287 13.68 0.87 3.49
C THR A 287 14.10 -0.46 2.89
N GLU A 288 13.23 -1.48 2.92
CA GLU A 288 13.59 -2.85 2.56
C GLU A 288 12.75 -3.41 1.40
N SER A 289 11.85 -2.59 0.80
CA SER A 289 11.07 -3.03 -0.37
C SER A 289 11.88 -3.17 -1.66
N GLY A 290 13.17 -2.82 -1.67
CA GLY A 290 14.03 -2.86 -2.85
C GLY A 290 13.83 -1.71 -3.84
N LEU A 291 12.80 -0.89 -3.66
CA LEU A 291 12.47 0.18 -4.60
C LEU A 291 13.49 1.32 -4.61
N ASN A 292 14.05 1.68 -3.46
CA ASN A 292 14.98 2.82 -3.36
C ASN A 292 16.28 2.56 -4.13
N GLU A 293 16.76 1.32 -4.12
CA GLU A 293 17.97 0.86 -4.80
C GLU A 293 17.82 0.98 -6.33
N TRP A 294 16.66 0.64 -6.86
CA TRP A 294 16.33 0.85 -8.27
C TRP A 294 16.06 2.31 -8.60
N ALA A 295 15.39 3.02 -7.72
CA ALA A 295 15.02 4.41 -7.90
C ALA A 295 16.24 5.32 -8.01
N ASP A 296 17.26 5.07 -7.19
CA ASP A 296 18.47 5.90 -7.07
C ASP A 296 19.22 6.05 -8.39
N THR A 297 19.30 5.00 -9.20
CA THR A 297 20.04 4.97 -10.48
C THR A 297 19.15 5.25 -11.69
N ASN A 298 17.82 5.25 -11.51
CA ASN A 298 16.86 5.31 -12.62
C ASN A 298 16.00 6.57 -12.64
N SER A 299 16.34 7.58 -11.83
CA SER A 299 15.60 8.85 -11.73
C SER A 299 14.11 8.62 -11.42
N ILE A 300 13.83 7.77 -10.43
CA ILE A 300 12.48 7.46 -9.99
C ILE A 300 12.29 8.02 -8.57
N ILE A 301 11.34 8.90 -8.37
CA ILE A 301 10.88 9.29 -7.03
C ILE A 301 9.95 8.19 -6.54
N VAL A 302 10.12 7.74 -5.29
CA VAL A 302 9.21 6.76 -4.68
C VAL A 302 8.43 7.46 -3.57
N LEU A 303 7.12 7.54 -3.71
CA LEU A 303 6.21 8.05 -2.68
C LEU A 303 5.63 6.88 -1.90
N TYR A 304 5.74 6.94 -0.57
CA TYR A 304 5.22 5.93 0.36
C TYR A 304 4.18 6.58 1.29
N PRO A 305 2.92 6.74 0.86
CA PRO A 305 1.83 7.13 1.75
C PRO A 305 1.70 6.14 2.90
N GLN A 306 1.13 6.58 4.03
CA GLN A 306 0.96 5.73 5.21
C GLN A 306 -0.49 5.75 5.67
N ALA A 307 -1.07 4.55 5.82
CA ALA A 307 -2.30 4.32 6.56
C ALA A 307 -1.98 4.04 8.03
N ILE A 308 -2.97 4.19 8.90
CA ILE A 308 -2.85 3.96 10.34
C ILE A 308 -4.06 3.16 10.82
N PRO A 309 -3.93 2.25 11.81
CA PRO A 309 -5.05 1.51 12.33
C PRO A 309 -6.05 2.40 13.07
N ASP A 310 -7.33 2.05 12.97
CA ASP A 310 -8.43 2.51 13.80
C ASP A 310 -9.04 1.32 14.55
N SER A 311 -9.37 1.49 15.82
CA SER A 311 -9.85 0.39 16.66
C SER A 311 -11.27 -0.09 16.30
N THR A 312 -12.00 0.64 15.46
CA THR A 312 -13.41 0.39 15.17
C THR A 312 -13.62 -0.28 13.82
N TYR A 313 -13.02 0.28 12.77
CA TYR A 313 -13.30 -0.15 11.40
C TYR A 313 -12.09 -0.73 10.68
N ASN A 314 -10.88 -0.33 11.07
CA ASN A 314 -9.64 -0.70 10.39
C ASN A 314 -8.51 -1.06 11.37
N PRO A 315 -8.67 -2.11 12.20
CA PRO A 315 -7.69 -2.43 13.24
C PRO A 315 -6.31 -2.84 12.72
N TYR A 316 -6.20 -3.18 11.44
CA TYR A 316 -4.96 -3.62 10.80
C TYR A 316 -4.30 -2.54 9.94
N GLY A 317 -4.81 -1.30 9.95
CA GLY A 317 -4.22 -0.19 9.16
C GLY A 317 -4.17 -0.47 7.67
N CYS A 318 -5.18 -1.13 7.14
CA CYS A 318 -5.35 -1.36 5.71
C CYS A 318 -5.69 -0.05 4.97
N TRP A 319 -5.40 0.02 3.68
CA TRP A 319 -6.01 1.03 2.82
C TRP A 319 -7.51 0.73 2.64
N ASP A 320 -8.29 1.76 2.31
CA ASP A 320 -9.72 1.59 2.06
C ASP A 320 -9.97 0.88 0.72
N TRP A 321 -10.27 -0.41 0.81
CA TRP A 321 -10.58 -1.26 -0.34
C TRP A 321 -11.96 -1.92 -0.25
N TRP A 322 -12.72 -1.60 0.83
CA TRP A 322 -14.08 -2.09 1.04
C TRP A 322 -15.09 -1.02 1.46
N GLY A 323 -14.73 0.27 1.48
CA GLY A 323 -15.65 1.36 1.73
C GLY A 323 -15.78 1.83 3.17
N TYR A 324 -14.85 1.48 4.07
CA TYR A 324 -14.92 1.92 5.48
C TYR A 324 -14.81 3.44 5.65
N ALA A 325 -14.21 4.14 4.71
CA ALA A 325 -14.13 5.60 4.68
C ALA A 325 -15.19 6.24 3.75
N GLY A 326 -16.05 5.44 3.13
CA GLY A 326 -17.16 5.89 2.29
C GLY A 326 -17.34 5.07 1.02
N SER A 327 -18.59 4.93 0.57
CA SER A 327 -18.97 4.09 -0.57
C SER A 327 -18.34 4.47 -1.92
N ASN A 328 -17.78 5.67 -2.03
CA ASN A 328 -17.04 6.13 -3.22
C ASN A 328 -15.54 5.84 -3.16
N TYR A 329 -15.10 4.93 -2.29
CA TYR A 329 -13.70 4.64 -1.97
C TYR A 329 -12.81 4.36 -3.18
N SER A 330 -13.34 3.68 -4.20
CA SER A 330 -12.59 3.20 -5.37
C SER A 330 -12.47 4.21 -6.51
N VAL A 331 -13.23 5.30 -6.49
CA VAL A 331 -13.27 6.30 -7.58
C VAL A 331 -12.54 7.59 -7.20
N SER A 332 -12.41 8.55 -8.12
CA SER A 332 -11.61 9.77 -7.95
C SER A 332 -11.97 10.60 -6.71
N GLY A 333 -13.21 10.51 -6.23
CA GLY A 333 -13.70 11.16 -5.01
C GLY A 333 -13.46 10.38 -3.71
N GLY A 334 -12.88 9.20 -3.77
CA GLY A 334 -12.62 8.37 -2.59
C GLY A 334 -11.76 9.10 -1.55
N ALA A 335 -12.10 8.93 -0.27
CA ALA A 335 -11.50 9.71 0.80
C ALA A 335 -9.96 9.60 0.82
N GLN A 336 -9.42 8.39 0.85
CA GLN A 336 -7.96 8.16 0.83
C GLN A 336 -7.37 8.31 -0.57
N LEU A 337 -8.04 7.79 -1.60
CA LEU A 337 -7.58 7.84 -2.99
C LEU A 337 -7.33 9.27 -3.44
N SER A 338 -8.28 10.18 -3.21
CA SER A 338 -8.14 11.60 -3.57
C SER A 338 -6.96 12.30 -2.87
N LYS A 339 -6.61 11.86 -1.65
CA LYS A 339 -5.47 12.41 -0.90
C LYS A 339 -4.14 11.89 -1.40
N ILE A 340 -4.07 10.61 -1.74
CA ILE A 340 -2.87 10.05 -2.41
C ILE A 340 -2.67 10.75 -3.75
N TRP A 341 -3.73 10.93 -4.53
CA TRP A 341 -3.66 11.68 -5.78
C TRP A 341 -3.19 13.14 -5.58
N ALA A 342 -3.67 13.83 -4.54
CA ALA A 342 -3.21 15.17 -4.21
C ALA A 342 -1.71 15.21 -3.82
N MET A 343 -1.18 14.18 -3.15
CA MET A 343 0.26 14.05 -2.90
C MET A 343 1.05 13.85 -4.20
N MET A 344 0.54 13.02 -5.12
CA MET A 344 1.16 12.82 -6.45
C MET A 344 1.21 14.13 -7.25
N GLN A 345 0.14 14.91 -7.19
CA GLN A 345 0.08 16.22 -7.86
C GLN A 345 1.00 17.27 -7.20
N ARG A 346 1.34 17.09 -5.95
CA ARG A 346 2.23 18.00 -5.21
C ARG A 346 3.69 17.77 -5.56
N ILE A 347 4.08 16.51 -5.86
CA ILE A 347 5.42 16.14 -6.31
C ILE A 347 5.72 16.70 -7.69
#